data_f2b280717670adde57a61780de931f4c
#
_entry.id   f2b280717670adde57a61780de931f4c
#
_cell.length_a   1.000
_cell.length_b   1.000
_cell.length_c   1.000
_cell.angle_alpha   90.00
_cell.angle_beta   90.00
_cell.angle_gamma   90.00
#
_symmetry.space_group_name_H-M   'P 1'
#
loop_
_entity.id
_entity.type
_entity.pdbx_description
1 polymer ?
#
loop_
_entity_poly.entity_id
_entity_poly.type
_entity_poly.pdbx_seq_one_letter_code
_entity_poly.pdbx_strand_id
1 'polypeptide(L)'
;MADWLSPFTATYRFMRVSRATGYETAQLDGIKGGTLQLNQDTATFESATLGTARYFDLGSDLVRCYLDAEWDDGTTESVCLGTWLATIPGRSVDGVQETCTAYCDGRLQELQDDSFSAPVTVDAGENIVSTAAAIAQQAGLTVVYTPSDAVLGSAWTFGMQSQGEEDGGSKLDAVNSLLSLAGYSAASTDALGRVVMAPYVDPDRRTPVWTFEEGVNATFLSKAEEERDSRDVCNVVLAIYESDEQTTIGEAVDDDPMSPYSTVRLGRRKVAKYTYNDSATQAKADAKAAELLKTQQSTIRRVKLSHVHCPARVGDVVQVKWPSAGISGTYVVRTQTVDIGSAGCLTQSELRAFERRTDG
;
A
#
# COMPACT_ATOMS: atom_id res chain seq x y z
N MET A 1 6.27 11.81 -25.32
CA MET A 1 6.29 11.26 -23.95
C MET A 1 6.42 12.46 -23.03
N ALA A 2 5.52 12.62 -22.09
CA ALA A 2 5.52 13.79 -21.19
C ALA A 2 6.83 13.91 -20.42
N ASP A 3 7.35 15.11 -20.36
CA ASP A 3 8.58 15.43 -19.61
C ASP A 3 8.20 15.97 -18.21
N TRP A 4 7.97 15.06 -17.27
CA TRP A 4 7.63 15.41 -15.89
C TRP A 4 8.76 16.12 -15.10
N LEU A 5 9.93 16.34 -15.72
CA LEU A 5 11.00 17.17 -15.17
C LEU A 5 10.82 18.65 -15.54
N SER A 6 10.02 18.95 -16.55
CA SER A 6 9.70 20.30 -16.98
C SER A 6 8.44 20.85 -16.30
N PRO A 7 8.35 22.17 -16.06
CA PRO A 7 7.16 22.80 -15.52
C PRO A 7 5.92 22.54 -16.38
N PHE A 8 4.78 22.30 -15.74
CA PHE A 8 3.49 22.09 -16.39
C PHE A 8 2.37 22.81 -15.63
N THR A 9 1.31 23.13 -16.35
CA THR A 9 0.04 23.60 -15.76
C THR A 9 -0.84 22.40 -15.46
N ALA A 10 -1.33 22.29 -14.21
CA ALA A 10 -2.20 21.23 -13.75
C ALA A 10 -3.66 21.70 -13.72
N THR A 11 -4.55 20.95 -14.36
CA THR A 11 -5.99 21.09 -14.25
C THR A 11 -6.59 19.75 -13.84
N TYR A 12 -7.80 19.78 -13.23
CA TYR A 12 -8.40 18.57 -12.69
C TYR A 12 -9.78 18.37 -13.26
N ARG A 13 -10.05 17.16 -13.70
CA ARG A 13 -11.32 16.78 -14.29
C ARG A 13 -11.89 15.59 -13.55
N PHE A 14 -13.18 15.69 -13.19
CA PHE A 14 -13.88 14.63 -12.47
C PHE A 14 -14.98 14.05 -13.35
N MET A 15 -15.03 12.73 -13.41
CA MET A 15 -15.98 12.00 -14.23
C MET A 15 -16.85 11.09 -13.37
N ARG A 16 -18.13 11.03 -13.68
CA ARG A 16 -19.02 9.97 -13.21
C ARG A 16 -18.77 8.72 -14.02
N VAL A 17 -18.54 7.61 -13.34
CA VAL A 17 -18.29 6.31 -13.96
C VAL A 17 -19.42 5.37 -13.57
N SER A 18 -20.07 4.77 -14.55
CA SER A 18 -21.08 3.73 -14.29
C SER A 18 -20.42 2.52 -13.66
N ARG A 19 -20.87 2.15 -12.46
CA ARG A 19 -20.39 0.95 -11.77
C ARG A 19 -20.64 -0.32 -12.57
N ALA A 20 -21.78 -0.39 -13.27
CA ALA A 20 -22.19 -1.58 -14.01
C ALA A 20 -21.31 -1.84 -15.24
N THR A 21 -20.85 -0.77 -15.93
CA THR A 21 -20.12 -0.89 -17.18
C THR A 21 -18.65 -0.48 -17.10
N GLY A 22 -18.27 0.28 -16.07
CA GLY A 22 -16.93 0.89 -15.92
C GLY A 22 -16.67 2.07 -16.87
N TYR A 23 -17.66 2.48 -17.68
CA TYR A 23 -17.54 3.60 -18.61
C TYR A 23 -17.91 4.92 -17.97
N GLU A 24 -17.24 5.98 -18.42
CA GLU A 24 -17.56 7.36 -18.06
C GLU A 24 -18.87 7.79 -18.71
N THR A 25 -19.75 8.40 -17.90
CA THR A 25 -21.11 8.78 -18.35
C THR A 25 -21.33 10.29 -18.39
N ALA A 26 -20.67 11.03 -17.51
CA ALA A 26 -20.80 12.48 -17.45
C ALA A 26 -19.60 13.11 -16.74
N GLN A 27 -19.32 14.37 -17.02
CA GLN A 27 -18.40 15.18 -16.22
C GLN A 27 -19.14 15.70 -14.97
N LEU A 28 -18.42 15.68 -13.84
CA LEU A 28 -18.91 16.22 -12.57
C LEU A 28 -18.32 17.61 -12.35
N ASP A 29 -19.16 18.63 -12.55
CA ASP A 29 -18.75 20.02 -12.30
C ASP A 29 -18.99 20.42 -10.85
N GLY A 30 -18.19 21.38 -10.37
CA GLY A 30 -18.34 21.95 -9.03
C GLY A 30 -17.53 21.26 -7.94
N ILE A 31 -16.73 20.25 -8.29
CA ILE A 31 -15.70 19.72 -7.39
C ILE A 31 -14.51 20.67 -7.42
N LYS A 32 -14.11 21.17 -6.23
CA LYS A 32 -13.07 22.21 -6.08
C LYS A 32 -11.68 21.64 -5.91
N GLY A 33 -11.57 20.35 -5.63
CA GLY A 33 -10.34 19.68 -5.27
C GLY A 33 -10.47 18.94 -3.95
N GLY A 34 -9.35 18.52 -3.39
CA GLY A 34 -9.33 17.77 -2.14
C GLY A 34 -8.03 17.00 -1.94
N THR A 35 -8.10 15.93 -1.17
CA THR A 35 -6.93 15.12 -0.83
C THR A 35 -7.16 13.66 -1.19
N LEU A 36 -6.24 13.06 -1.93
CA LEU A 36 -6.16 11.61 -2.14
C LEU A 36 -5.08 11.04 -1.22
N GLN A 37 -5.38 9.98 -0.52
CA GLN A 37 -4.44 9.21 0.28
C GLN A 37 -4.31 7.82 -0.29
N LEU A 38 -3.08 7.41 -0.56
CA LEU A 38 -2.70 6.06 -0.93
C LEU A 38 -1.80 5.53 0.18
N ASN A 39 -2.11 4.35 0.74
CA ASN A 39 -1.35 3.79 1.84
C ASN A 39 -1.30 2.26 1.73
N GLN A 40 -0.10 1.73 1.52
CA GLN A 40 0.12 0.28 1.41
C GLN A 40 -0.06 -0.47 2.73
N ASP A 41 -0.04 0.25 3.86
CA ASP A 41 -0.17 -0.35 5.20
C ASP A 41 -1.65 -0.42 5.66
N THR A 42 -2.61 0.10 4.87
CA THR A 42 -4.04 -0.01 5.14
C THR A 42 -4.69 -1.08 4.27
N ALA A 43 -5.65 -1.80 4.82
CA ALA A 43 -6.34 -2.87 4.11
C ALA A 43 -7.04 -2.39 2.83
N THR A 44 -7.66 -1.21 2.87
CA THR A 44 -8.42 -0.64 1.75
C THR A 44 -7.56 0.17 0.77
N PHE A 45 -6.27 0.33 1.04
CA PHE A 45 -5.24 0.92 0.19
C PHE A 45 -5.42 2.41 -0.12
N GLU A 46 -6.61 2.89 -0.47
CA GLU A 46 -6.82 4.28 -0.91
C GLU A 46 -8.10 4.89 -0.34
N SER A 47 -8.08 6.21 -0.13
CA SER A 47 -9.25 7.03 0.18
C SER A 47 -9.05 8.44 -0.34
N ALA A 48 -10.15 9.18 -0.57
CA ALA A 48 -10.06 10.60 -0.92
C ALA A 48 -11.16 11.41 -0.22
N THR A 49 -10.89 12.70 -0.03
CA THR A 49 -11.87 13.67 0.47
C THR A 49 -11.92 14.83 -0.51
N LEU A 50 -13.10 15.10 -1.08
CA LEU A 50 -13.29 16.12 -2.10
C LEU A 50 -14.25 17.21 -1.61
N GLY A 51 -13.85 18.47 -1.76
CA GLY A 51 -14.70 19.62 -1.54
C GLY A 51 -15.57 19.89 -2.77
N THR A 52 -16.90 20.04 -2.60
CA THR A 52 -17.81 20.29 -3.71
C THR A 52 -18.65 21.54 -3.46
N ALA A 53 -18.97 22.28 -4.54
CA ALA A 53 -19.80 23.49 -4.51
C ALA A 53 -21.29 23.18 -4.60
N ARG A 54 -21.67 21.92 -4.75
CA ARG A 54 -23.07 21.47 -4.81
C ARG A 54 -23.18 20.00 -4.42
N TYR A 55 -24.32 19.64 -3.93
CA TYR A 55 -24.69 18.25 -3.72
C TYR A 55 -24.93 17.54 -5.05
N PHE A 56 -24.46 16.31 -5.18
CA PHE A 56 -24.82 15.41 -6.27
C PHE A 56 -25.02 14.00 -5.73
N ASP A 57 -26.03 13.31 -6.25
CA ASP A 57 -26.30 11.92 -5.93
C ASP A 57 -25.71 11.03 -7.04
N LEU A 58 -24.78 10.18 -6.67
CA LEU A 58 -24.17 9.23 -7.58
C LEU A 58 -24.86 7.86 -7.59
N GLY A 59 -25.73 7.61 -6.58
CA GLY A 59 -26.27 6.27 -6.38
C GLY A 59 -25.15 5.25 -6.20
N SER A 60 -25.08 4.26 -7.09
CA SER A 60 -24.01 3.26 -7.10
C SER A 60 -22.82 3.61 -7.99
N ASP A 61 -22.86 4.72 -8.72
CA ASP A 61 -21.79 5.11 -9.64
C ASP A 61 -20.56 5.64 -8.90
N LEU A 62 -19.45 5.69 -9.61
CA LEU A 62 -18.13 6.05 -9.06
C LEU A 62 -17.73 7.46 -9.50
N VAL A 63 -16.81 8.06 -8.75
CA VAL A 63 -16.07 9.27 -9.14
C VAL A 63 -14.68 8.87 -9.60
N ARG A 64 -14.29 9.36 -10.78
CA ARG A 64 -12.92 9.24 -11.29
C ARG A 64 -12.31 10.63 -11.44
N CYS A 65 -11.06 10.78 -10.98
CA CYS A 65 -10.31 12.02 -11.07
C CYS A 65 -9.17 11.90 -12.05
N TYR A 66 -9.01 12.91 -12.92
CA TYR A 66 -7.88 13.07 -13.81
C TYR A 66 -7.09 14.32 -13.47
N LEU A 67 -5.78 14.21 -13.55
CA LEU A 67 -4.86 15.31 -13.71
C LEU A 67 -4.64 15.49 -15.22
N ASP A 68 -5.04 16.64 -15.76
CA ASP A 68 -4.75 17.04 -17.12
C ASP A 68 -3.57 18.05 -17.05
N ALA A 69 -2.39 17.62 -17.49
CA ALA A 69 -1.17 18.39 -17.50
C ALA A 69 -0.93 18.98 -18.87
N GLU A 70 -0.51 20.27 -18.93
CA GLU A 70 -0.17 20.99 -20.15
C GLU A 70 1.18 21.67 -19.98
N TRP A 71 2.10 21.42 -20.90
CA TRP A 71 3.43 22.00 -20.95
C TRP A 71 3.47 23.23 -21.88
N ASP A 72 4.47 24.09 -21.69
CA ASP A 72 4.64 25.34 -22.48
C ASP A 72 4.79 25.09 -23.99
N ASP A 73 5.20 23.90 -24.39
CA ASP A 73 5.30 23.51 -25.80
C ASP A 73 3.96 23.04 -26.42
N GLY A 74 2.88 23.07 -25.64
CA GLY A 74 1.54 22.63 -26.03
C GLY A 74 1.34 21.11 -25.93
N THR A 75 2.31 20.36 -25.42
CA THR A 75 2.13 18.93 -25.09
C THR A 75 1.13 18.79 -23.97
N THR A 76 0.22 17.82 -24.05
CA THR A 76 -0.76 17.52 -23.00
C THR A 76 -0.73 16.04 -22.63
N GLU A 77 -0.97 15.72 -21.35
CA GLU A 77 -1.16 14.36 -20.86
C GLU A 77 -2.25 14.31 -19.79
N SER A 78 -3.13 13.30 -19.88
CA SER A 78 -4.16 13.05 -18.87
C SER A 78 -3.78 11.83 -18.04
N VAL A 79 -3.60 12.01 -16.74
CA VAL A 79 -3.25 10.95 -15.79
C VAL A 79 -4.45 10.68 -14.90
N CYS A 80 -4.94 9.43 -14.86
CA CYS A 80 -5.95 9.03 -13.90
C CYS A 80 -5.31 8.94 -12.50
N LEU A 81 -5.82 9.72 -11.55
CA LEU A 81 -5.36 9.71 -10.17
C LEU A 81 -6.03 8.62 -9.33
N GLY A 82 -7.32 8.37 -9.55
CA GLY A 82 -8.07 7.33 -8.85
C GLY A 82 -9.54 7.25 -9.27
N THR A 83 -10.20 6.17 -8.83
CA THR A 83 -11.63 5.90 -9.07
C THR A 83 -12.23 5.34 -7.78
N TRP A 84 -13.24 6.01 -7.22
CA TRP A 84 -13.71 5.78 -5.86
C TRP A 84 -15.23 5.68 -5.76
N LEU A 85 -15.69 5.03 -4.70
CA LEU A 85 -17.04 5.14 -4.16
C LEU A 85 -17.13 6.49 -3.44
N ALA A 86 -18.11 7.33 -3.74
CA ALA A 86 -18.25 8.62 -3.10
C ALA A 86 -19.57 8.75 -2.35
N THR A 87 -19.48 9.22 -1.10
CA THR A 87 -20.62 9.51 -0.23
C THR A 87 -20.61 10.96 0.20
N ILE A 88 -21.72 11.67 0.01
CA ILE A 88 -21.90 13.03 0.48
C ILE A 88 -22.94 13.01 1.60
N PRO A 89 -22.53 13.00 2.89
CA PRO A 89 -23.46 12.80 4.01
C PRO A 89 -24.34 14.02 4.31
N GLY A 90 -23.97 15.18 3.79
CA GLY A 90 -24.72 16.41 4.07
C GLY A 90 -24.22 17.61 3.28
N ARG A 91 -24.94 18.70 3.42
CA ARG A 91 -24.60 19.98 2.78
C ARG A 91 -24.76 21.13 3.77
N SER A 92 -23.92 22.15 3.62
CA SER A 92 -24.08 23.46 4.27
C SER A 92 -24.53 24.47 3.23
N VAL A 93 -25.50 25.30 3.58
CA VAL A 93 -26.03 26.34 2.70
C VAL A 93 -25.89 27.69 3.41
N ASP A 94 -25.25 28.65 2.76
CA ASP A 94 -25.13 30.04 3.19
C ASP A 94 -25.61 30.96 2.05
N GLY A 95 -26.83 31.47 2.19
CA GLY A 95 -27.49 32.21 1.13
C GLY A 95 -27.70 31.35 -0.12
N VAL A 96 -26.97 31.69 -1.19
CA VAL A 96 -26.98 30.95 -2.47
C VAL A 96 -25.78 30.00 -2.64
N GLN A 97 -24.87 30.02 -1.68
CA GLN A 97 -23.67 29.14 -1.74
C GLN A 97 -23.95 27.82 -1.03
N GLU A 98 -23.65 26.75 -1.72
CA GLU A 98 -23.69 25.40 -1.18
C GLU A 98 -22.26 24.85 -1.06
N THR A 99 -21.98 24.18 0.03
CA THR A 99 -20.70 23.49 0.27
C THR A 99 -20.96 22.09 0.79
N CYS A 100 -20.33 21.11 0.17
CA CYS A 100 -20.40 19.73 0.57
C CYS A 100 -19.00 19.13 0.65
N THR A 101 -18.88 18.05 1.39
CA THR A 101 -17.70 17.20 1.40
C THR A 101 -18.09 15.81 0.93
N ALA A 102 -17.44 15.34 -0.11
CA ALA A 102 -17.54 13.94 -0.55
C ALA A 102 -16.41 13.13 0.09
N TYR A 103 -16.78 12.09 0.82
CA TYR A 103 -15.87 11.08 1.32
C TYR A 103 -15.83 9.95 0.28
N CYS A 104 -14.64 9.60 -0.13
CA CYS A 104 -14.41 8.68 -1.22
C CYS A 104 -13.57 7.50 -0.72
N ASP A 105 -14.12 6.30 -0.85
CA ASP A 105 -13.46 5.07 -0.45
C ASP A 105 -12.95 4.34 -1.68
N GLY A 106 -11.77 3.71 -1.55
CA GLY A 106 -11.21 2.84 -2.58
C GLY A 106 -12.07 1.62 -2.82
N ARG A 107 -11.94 1.01 -4.01
CA ARG A 107 -12.77 -0.13 -4.41
C ARG A 107 -12.58 -1.38 -3.53
N LEU A 108 -11.45 -1.51 -2.82
CA LEU A 108 -11.25 -2.60 -1.84
C LEU A 108 -12.19 -2.49 -0.63
N GLN A 109 -12.75 -1.31 -0.34
CA GLN A 109 -13.75 -1.16 0.70
C GLN A 109 -14.97 -2.05 0.45
N GLU A 110 -15.33 -2.31 -0.80
CA GLU A 110 -16.43 -3.22 -1.17
C GLU A 110 -16.19 -4.67 -0.70
N LEU A 111 -14.92 -5.12 -0.69
CA LEU A 111 -14.55 -6.42 -0.15
C LEU A 111 -14.41 -6.40 1.37
N GLN A 112 -14.04 -5.26 1.94
CA GLN A 112 -13.93 -5.09 3.39
C GLN A 112 -15.31 -5.07 4.05
N ASP A 113 -16.29 -4.44 3.41
CA ASP A 113 -17.67 -4.32 3.92
C ASP A 113 -18.49 -5.61 3.69
N ASP A 114 -18.03 -6.49 2.79
CA ASP A 114 -18.73 -7.72 2.42
C ASP A 114 -18.11 -8.93 3.13
N SER A 115 -18.95 -9.83 3.60
CA SER A 115 -18.56 -11.06 4.26
C SER A 115 -19.34 -12.26 3.70
N PHE A 116 -18.85 -13.46 3.99
CA PHE A 116 -19.55 -14.69 3.56
C PHE A 116 -20.77 -14.92 4.43
N SER A 117 -21.95 -15.05 3.80
CA SER A 117 -23.22 -15.34 4.49
C SER A 117 -23.32 -16.79 5.01
N ALA A 118 -22.46 -17.67 4.53
CA ALA A 118 -22.31 -19.06 4.94
C ALA A 118 -20.86 -19.51 4.76
N PRO A 119 -20.40 -20.55 5.48
CA PRO A 119 -19.07 -21.09 5.26
C PRO A 119 -18.83 -21.48 3.80
N VAL A 120 -17.74 -21.01 3.23
CA VAL A 120 -17.30 -21.33 1.87
C VAL A 120 -16.01 -22.12 1.96
N THR A 121 -16.04 -23.36 1.46
CA THR A 121 -14.86 -24.22 1.42
C THR A 121 -14.25 -24.18 0.02
N VAL A 122 -12.94 -23.94 -0.03
CA VAL A 122 -12.11 -24.09 -1.21
C VAL A 122 -11.38 -25.42 -1.09
N ASP A 123 -11.52 -26.29 -2.07
CA ASP A 123 -10.97 -27.64 -2.00
C ASP A 123 -9.44 -27.65 -2.21
N ALA A 124 -8.81 -28.72 -1.72
CA ALA A 124 -7.41 -28.99 -2.01
C ALA A 124 -7.21 -29.15 -3.54
N GLY A 125 -6.12 -28.61 -4.06
CA GLY A 125 -5.81 -28.64 -5.50
C GLY A 125 -6.38 -27.48 -6.31
N GLU A 126 -7.28 -26.66 -5.74
CA GLU A 126 -7.76 -25.44 -6.41
C GLU A 126 -6.64 -24.39 -6.53
N ASN A 127 -6.64 -23.67 -7.65
CA ASN A 127 -5.65 -22.62 -7.89
C ASN A 127 -5.93 -21.40 -6.99
N ILE A 128 -4.95 -21.04 -6.18
CA ILE A 128 -5.08 -20.03 -5.12
C ILE A 128 -5.43 -18.65 -5.68
N VAL A 129 -4.69 -18.20 -6.72
CA VAL A 129 -4.83 -16.83 -7.24
C VAL A 129 -6.13 -16.68 -8.04
N SER A 130 -6.51 -17.68 -8.82
CA SER A 130 -7.78 -17.65 -9.54
C SER A 130 -8.98 -17.69 -8.59
N THR A 131 -8.88 -18.39 -7.47
CA THR A 131 -9.92 -18.40 -6.42
C THR A 131 -10.04 -17.04 -5.75
N ALA A 132 -8.92 -16.40 -5.38
CA ALA A 132 -8.92 -15.04 -4.84
C ALA A 132 -9.55 -14.04 -5.84
N ALA A 133 -9.20 -14.15 -7.13
CA ALA A 133 -9.78 -13.33 -8.18
C ALA A 133 -11.30 -13.56 -8.32
N ALA A 134 -11.76 -14.82 -8.26
CA ALA A 134 -13.19 -15.16 -8.34
C ALA A 134 -13.99 -14.56 -7.17
N ILE A 135 -13.45 -14.56 -5.95
CA ILE A 135 -14.09 -13.93 -4.78
C ILE A 135 -14.30 -12.42 -5.03
N ALA A 136 -13.27 -11.72 -5.52
CA ALA A 136 -13.37 -10.30 -5.81
C ALA A 136 -14.32 -10.01 -6.99
N GLN A 137 -14.34 -10.85 -8.03
CA GLN A 137 -15.25 -10.72 -9.18
C GLN A 137 -16.71 -10.96 -8.79
N GLN A 138 -16.99 -11.89 -7.88
CA GLN A 138 -18.33 -12.13 -7.33
C GLN A 138 -18.86 -10.93 -6.54
N ALA A 139 -18.01 -10.12 -5.94
CA ALA A 139 -18.37 -8.85 -5.34
C ALA A 139 -18.58 -7.71 -6.37
N GLY A 140 -18.47 -7.98 -7.67
CA GLY A 140 -18.67 -7.01 -8.76
C GLY A 140 -17.42 -6.18 -9.09
N LEU A 141 -16.24 -6.60 -8.67
CA LEU A 141 -15.00 -5.90 -8.95
C LEU A 141 -14.33 -6.41 -10.22
N THR A 142 -13.72 -5.50 -10.96
CA THR A 142 -12.83 -5.87 -12.06
C THR A 142 -11.45 -6.22 -11.50
N VAL A 143 -10.94 -7.39 -11.86
CA VAL A 143 -9.66 -7.89 -11.33
C VAL A 143 -8.64 -8.03 -12.45
N VAL A 144 -7.43 -7.57 -12.19
CA VAL A 144 -6.23 -7.78 -13.03
C VAL A 144 -5.23 -8.54 -12.18
N TYR A 145 -4.83 -9.73 -12.61
CA TYR A 145 -3.90 -10.54 -11.85
C TYR A 145 -2.85 -11.21 -12.72
N THR A 146 -1.67 -11.43 -12.15
CA THR A 146 -0.64 -12.28 -12.75
C THR A 146 -1.02 -13.74 -12.48
N PRO A 147 -1.08 -14.62 -13.46
CA PRO A 147 -1.36 -16.04 -13.24
C PRO A 147 -0.29 -16.72 -12.38
N SER A 148 -0.69 -17.74 -11.62
CA SER A 148 0.20 -18.60 -10.83
C SER A 148 -0.28 -20.05 -10.93
N ASP A 149 0.69 -20.98 -10.82
CA ASP A 149 0.38 -22.42 -10.73
C ASP A 149 0.24 -22.90 -9.27
N ALA A 150 0.26 -21.95 -8.30
CA ALA A 150 0.10 -22.27 -6.89
C ALA A 150 -1.29 -22.82 -6.60
N VAL A 151 -1.33 -24.00 -5.96
CA VAL A 151 -2.58 -24.68 -5.57
C VAL A 151 -2.65 -24.87 -4.05
N LEU A 152 -3.88 -24.95 -3.52
CA LEU A 152 -4.08 -25.25 -2.11
C LEU A 152 -3.64 -26.67 -1.78
N GLY A 153 -2.78 -26.81 -0.76
CA GLY A 153 -2.33 -28.13 -0.28
C GLY A 153 -3.38 -28.90 0.51
N SER A 154 -4.33 -28.19 1.14
CA SER A 154 -5.45 -28.74 1.90
C SER A 154 -6.68 -27.85 1.71
N ALA A 155 -7.88 -28.40 1.91
CA ALA A 155 -9.10 -27.61 1.86
C ALA A 155 -9.09 -26.51 2.94
N TRP A 156 -9.60 -25.34 2.58
CA TRP A 156 -9.70 -24.18 3.47
C TRP A 156 -11.12 -23.63 3.48
N THR A 157 -11.66 -23.40 4.68
CA THR A 157 -13.02 -22.87 4.85
C THR A 157 -12.96 -21.45 5.41
N PHE A 158 -13.61 -20.52 4.74
CA PHE A 158 -13.81 -19.13 5.14
C PHE A 158 -15.22 -18.93 5.73
N GLY A 159 -15.42 -17.86 6.51
CA GLY A 159 -16.72 -17.46 7.01
C GLY A 159 -17.21 -18.28 8.21
N MET A 160 -16.35 -19.06 8.86
CA MET A 160 -16.64 -19.62 10.18
C MET A 160 -16.13 -18.65 11.26
N GLN A 161 -17.05 -18.11 12.06
CA GLN A 161 -16.65 -17.46 13.32
C GLN A 161 -16.10 -18.55 14.25
N SER A 162 -14.82 -18.54 14.54
CA SER A 162 -14.32 -19.20 15.74
C SER A 162 -14.79 -18.39 16.94
N GLN A 163 -15.34 -19.06 17.96
CA GLN A 163 -15.77 -18.40 19.19
C GLN A 163 -14.57 -17.66 19.80
N GLY A 164 -14.58 -16.32 19.76
CA GLY A 164 -13.55 -15.48 20.37
C GLY A 164 -12.80 -14.54 19.42
N GLU A 165 -12.98 -14.64 18.10
CA GLU A 165 -12.50 -13.62 17.16
C GLU A 165 -13.65 -12.65 16.87
N GLU A 166 -13.44 -11.37 17.21
CA GLU A 166 -14.42 -10.30 16.98
C GLU A 166 -14.68 -10.03 15.49
N ASP A 167 -13.81 -10.51 14.60
CA ASP A 167 -13.89 -10.31 13.16
C ASP A 167 -14.24 -11.61 12.42
N GLY A 168 -15.48 -11.72 12.00
CA GLY A 168 -15.96 -12.78 11.11
C GLY A 168 -15.43 -12.70 9.69
N GLY A 169 -14.18 -12.30 9.51
CA GLY A 169 -13.40 -12.23 8.27
C GLY A 169 -14.15 -11.62 7.08
N SER A 170 -13.71 -10.46 6.63
CA SER A 170 -14.20 -9.86 5.38
C SER A 170 -13.78 -10.70 4.16
N LYS A 171 -14.43 -10.48 3.02
CA LYS A 171 -13.95 -11.06 1.75
C LYS A 171 -12.55 -10.57 1.40
N LEU A 172 -12.16 -9.36 1.83
CA LEU A 172 -10.82 -8.84 1.65
C LEU A 172 -9.78 -9.64 2.43
N ASP A 173 -10.09 -10.04 3.67
CA ASP A 173 -9.22 -10.88 4.48
C ASP A 173 -9.01 -12.26 3.85
N ALA A 174 -10.09 -12.86 3.33
CA ALA A 174 -10.00 -14.13 2.61
C ALA A 174 -9.13 -14.01 1.35
N VAL A 175 -9.32 -12.96 0.55
CA VAL A 175 -8.50 -12.67 -0.64
C VAL A 175 -7.03 -12.51 -0.25
N ASN A 176 -6.72 -11.68 0.76
CA ASN A 176 -5.34 -11.42 1.16
C ASN A 176 -4.68 -12.66 1.79
N SER A 177 -5.43 -13.48 2.52
CA SER A 177 -4.94 -14.75 3.05
C SER A 177 -4.56 -15.72 1.94
N LEU A 178 -5.40 -15.87 0.91
CA LEU A 178 -5.09 -16.67 -0.27
C LEU A 178 -3.86 -16.13 -1.02
N LEU A 179 -3.80 -14.81 -1.26
CA LEU A 179 -2.66 -14.18 -1.94
C LEU A 179 -1.35 -14.40 -1.18
N SER A 180 -1.37 -14.30 0.15
CA SER A 180 -0.21 -14.55 1.00
C SER A 180 0.31 -15.97 0.86
N LEU A 181 -0.58 -16.98 0.79
CA LEU A 181 -0.20 -18.38 0.56
C LEU A 181 0.48 -18.60 -0.80
N ALA A 182 0.06 -17.85 -1.82
CA ALA A 182 0.65 -17.90 -3.15
C ALA A 182 1.96 -17.10 -3.28
N GLY A 183 2.40 -16.41 -2.22
CA GLY A 183 3.58 -15.52 -2.25
C GLY A 183 3.32 -14.21 -3.00
N TYR A 184 2.06 -13.77 -3.01
CA TYR A 184 1.63 -12.50 -3.60
C TYR A 184 1.62 -11.38 -2.54
N SER A 185 1.73 -10.15 -3.02
CA SER A 185 1.42 -8.97 -2.21
C SER A 185 -0.08 -8.94 -1.87
N ALA A 186 -0.45 -8.24 -0.80
CA ALA A 186 -1.84 -7.94 -0.54
C ALA A 186 -2.49 -7.25 -1.76
N ALA A 187 -3.79 -7.48 -1.95
CA ALA A 187 -4.55 -6.85 -3.01
C ALA A 187 -4.44 -5.32 -2.93
N SER A 188 -4.32 -4.67 -4.07
CA SER A 188 -4.30 -3.22 -4.21
C SER A 188 -5.25 -2.80 -5.32
N THR A 189 -5.40 -1.49 -5.54
CA THR A 189 -6.16 -0.95 -6.67
C THR A 189 -5.27 -0.15 -7.60
N ASP A 190 -5.55 -0.22 -8.89
CA ASP A 190 -5.00 0.74 -9.85
C ASP A 190 -5.85 2.02 -9.92
N ALA A 191 -5.38 3.02 -10.64
CA ALA A 191 -6.08 4.29 -10.77
C ALA A 191 -7.49 4.17 -11.39
N LEU A 192 -7.74 3.14 -12.17
CA LEU A 192 -9.05 2.87 -12.77
C LEU A 192 -10.01 2.14 -11.80
N GLY A 193 -9.57 1.87 -10.56
CA GLY A 193 -10.34 1.17 -9.54
C GLY A 193 -10.44 -0.34 -9.79
N ARG A 194 -9.50 -0.94 -10.56
CA ARG A 194 -9.42 -2.39 -10.74
C ARG A 194 -8.57 -2.98 -9.63
N VAL A 195 -9.00 -4.11 -9.09
CA VAL A 195 -8.22 -4.85 -8.10
C VAL A 195 -7.01 -5.49 -8.78
N VAL A 196 -5.84 -5.25 -8.24
CA VAL A 196 -4.56 -5.77 -8.75
C VAL A 196 -4.02 -6.82 -7.79
N MET A 197 -3.71 -8.01 -8.34
CA MET A 197 -3.08 -9.11 -7.61
C MET A 197 -1.79 -9.50 -8.33
N ALA A 198 -0.65 -9.25 -7.69
CA ALA A 198 0.67 -9.47 -8.27
C ALA A 198 1.59 -10.21 -7.28
N PRO A 199 2.52 -11.05 -7.78
CA PRO A 199 3.49 -11.73 -6.93
C PRO A 199 4.34 -10.69 -6.18
N TYR A 200 4.72 -11.03 -4.95
CA TYR A 200 5.67 -10.20 -4.21
C TYR A 200 7.04 -10.26 -4.89
N VAL A 201 7.56 -9.10 -5.22
CA VAL A 201 8.92 -8.94 -5.75
C VAL A 201 9.72 -8.08 -4.79
N ASP A 202 10.84 -8.60 -4.32
CA ASP A 202 11.75 -7.87 -3.44
C ASP A 202 12.10 -6.51 -4.08
N PRO A 203 11.96 -5.39 -3.35
CA PRO A 203 12.27 -4.07 -3.85
C PRO A 203 13.68 -3.93 -4.45
N ASP A 204 14.66 -4.66 -3.91
CA ASP A 204 16.04 -4.63 -4.41
C ASP A 204 16.22 -5.24 -5.80
N ARG A 205 15.23 -5.99 -6.28
CA ARG A 205 15.21 -6.58 -7.62
C ARG A 205 14.43 -5.75 -8.63
N ARG A 206 13.82 -4.65 -8.18
CA ARG A 206 12.99 -3.78 -9.04
C ARG A 206 13.79 -2.57 -9.50
N THR A 207 13.59 -2.18 -10.77
CA THR A 207 14.17 -0.96 -11.31
C THR A 207 13.38 0.25 -10.80
N PRO A 208 14.05 1.32 -10.32
CA PRO A 208 13.38 2.55 -9.96
C PRO A 208 12.59 3.13 -11.15
N VAL A 209 11.33 3.49 -10.89
CA VAL A 209 10.46 4.14 -11.91
C VAL A 209 10.67 5.65 -11.97
N TRP A 210 11.24 6.25 -10.92
CA TRP A 210 11.53 7.66 -10.82
C TRP A 210 12.80 7.92 -10.01
N THR A 211 13.46 9.05 -10.32
CA THR A 211 14.62 9.53 -9.55
C THR A 211 14.34 10.95 -9.09
N PHE A 212 14.34 11.18 -7.79
CA PHE A 212 14.37 12.50 -7.17
C PHE A 212 15.84 12.93 -7.06
N GLU A 213 16.27 13.86 -7.90
CA GLU A 213 17.66 14.32 -7.96
C GLU A 213 17.75 15.81 -7.61
N GLU A 214 18.69 16.14 -6.71
CA GLU A 214 18.99 17.51 -6.34
C GLU A 214 19.58 18.28 -7.53
N GLY A 215 19.18 19.54 -7.72
CA GLY A 215 19.70 20.40 -8.77
C GLY A 215 18.65 21.33 -9.36
N VAL A 216 18.95 21.91 -10.51
CA VAL A 216 18.08 22.87 -11.20
C VAL A 216 16.76 22.25 -11.69
N ASN A 217 16.74 20.96 -11.93
CA ASN A 217 15.55 20.22 -12.36
C ASN A 217 14.95 19.39 -11.20
N ALA A 218 15.18 19.78 -9.95
CA ALA A 218 14.60 19.11 -8.81
C ALA A 218 13.07 19.23 -8.84
N THR A 219 12.37 18.09 -8.82
CA THR A 219 10.91 18.01 -8.82
C THR A 219 10.33 17.90 -7.40
N PHE A 220 11.15 18.06 -6.38
CA PHE A 220 10.77 17.99 -4.97
C PHE A 220 11.18 19.26 -4.21
N LEU A 221 10.47 19.53 -3.12
CA LEU A 221 10.74 20.68 -2.26
C LEU A 221 12.00 20.43 -1.40
N SER A 222 12.73 21.49 -1.08
CA SER A 222 13.97 21.45 -0.29
C SER A 222 13.76 21.14 1.21
N LYS A 223 12.60 20.55 1.56
CA LYS A 223 12.27 20.11 2.91
C LYS A 223 11.94 18.62 2.90
N ALA A 224 12.66 17.87 3.71
CA ALA A 224 12.32 16.47 4.00
C ALA A 224 12.35 16.22 5.51
N GLU A 225 11.62 15.22 5.94
CA GLU A 225 11.69 14.66 7.28
C GLU A 225 12.30 13.27 7.16
N GLU A 226 13.39 13.04 7.87
CA GLU A 226 14.01 11.71 7.96
C GLU A 226 13.77 11.15 9.36
N GLU A 227 13.21 9.96 9.41
CA GLU A 227 13.01 9.20 10.62
C GLU A 227 13.77 7.87 10.51
N ARG A 228 14.57 7.59 11.53
CA ARG A 228 15.19 6.28 11.74
C ARG A 228 14.62 5.72 13.03
N ASP A 229 13.52 4.99 12.93
CA ASP A 229 12.92 4.40 14.11
C ASP A 229 13.69 3.15 14.52
N SER A 230 14.49 3.32 15.57
CA SER A 230 15.22 2.23 16.22
C SER A 230 14.55 1.75 17.52
N ARG A 231 13.42 2.37 17.89
CA ARG A 231 12.75 2.04 19.16
C ARG A 231 12.25 0.62 19.22
N ASP A 232 11.79 0.11 18.09
CA ASP A 232 11.22 -1.25 17.97
C ASP A 232 12.22 -2.28 17.44
N VAL A 233 13.43 -1.86 17.07
CA VAL A 233 14.48 -2.78 16.62
C VAL A 233 14.95 -3.64 17.78
N CYS A 234 14.75 -4.95 17.69
CA CYS A 234 15.23 -5.92 18.65
C CYS A 234 16.61 -6.43 18.23
N ASN A 235 17.48 -6.66 19.20
CA ASN A 235 18.81 -7.23 19.00
C ASN A 235 18.95 -8.68 19.48
N VAL A 236 17.87 -9.23 19.99
CA VAL A 236 17.74 -10.64 20.35
C VAL A 236 16.39 -11.13 19.87
N VAL A 237 16.35 -12.26 19.23
CA VAL A 237 15.11 -12.92 18.80
C VAL A 237 15.08 -14.34 19.37
N LEU A 238 13.93 -14.70 19.94
CA LEU A 238 13.60 -16.02 20.39
C LEU A 238 12.51 -16.61 19.49
N ALA A 239 12.79 -17.69 18.80
CA ALA A 239 11.82 -18.50 18.08
C ALA A 239 11.45 -19.69 18.95
N ILE A 240 10.24 -19.69 19.51
CA ILE A 240 9.75 -20.67 20.46
C ILE A 240 8.79 -21.60 19.72
N TYR A 241 9.14 -22.87 19.65
CA TYR A 241 8.30 -23.93 19.09
C TYR A 241 7.73 -24.77 20.23
N GLU A 242 6.41 -24.75 20.36
CA GLU A 242 5.67 -25.46 21.41
C GLU A 242 4.86 -26.59 20.79
N SER A 243 5.04 -27.80 21.30
CA SER A 243 4.22 -28.96 20.99
C SER A 243 3.84 -29.66 22.30
N ASP A 244 2.88 -30.59 22.24
CA ASP A 244 2.42 -31.32 23.42
C ASP A 244 3.55 -32.11 24.13
N GLU A 245 4.64 -32.42 23.41
CA GLU A 245 5.71 -33.24 23.95
C GLU A 245 6.96 -32.44 24.37
N GLN A 246 7.22 -31.29 23.74
CA GLN A 246 8.43 -30.52 24.03
C GLN A 246 8.31 -29.05 23.59
N THR A 247 9.13 -28.20 24.22
CA THR A 247 9.38 -26.83 23.80
C THR A 247 10.82 -26.70 23.29
N THR A 248 11.01 -26.22 22.07
CA THR A 248 12.32 -25.94 21.48
C THR A 248 12.46 -24.45 21.27
N ILE A 249 13.55 -23.86 21.78
CA ILE A 249 13.81 -22.41 21.69
C ILE A 249 15.08 -22.18 20.88
N GLY A 250 14.94 -21.51 19.73
CA GLY A 250 16.05 -20.96 18.98
C GLY A 250 16.33 -19.53 19.44
N GLU A 251 17.58 -19.16 19.59
CA GLU A 251 18.01 -17.80 19.95
C GLU A 251 18.97 -17.26 18.89
N ALA A 252 18.74 -16.00 18.47
CA ALA A 252 19.68 -15.23 17.69
C ALA A 252 19.97 -13.90 18.37
N VAL A 253 21.23 -13.52 18.41
CA VAL A 253 21.73 -12.31 19.09
C VAL A 253 22.57 -11.51 18.10
N ASP A 254 22.29 -10.21 17.99
CA ASP A 254 23.21 -9.26 17.35
C ASP A 254 24.24 -8.79 18.38
N ASP A 255 25.43 -9.29 18.29
CA ASP A 255 26.58 -8.91 19.11
C ASP A 255 27.70 -8.24 18.28
N ASP A 256 27.43 -7.91 17.00
CA ASP A 256 28.39 -7.24 16.13
C ASP A 256 28.65 -5.80 16.59
N PRO A 257 29.88 -5.42 16.98
CA PRO A 257 30.21 -4.06 17.37
C PRO A 257 29.97 -3.01 16.27
N MET A 258 29.94 -3.41 15.02
CA MET A 258 29.67 -2.53 13.88
C MET A 258 28.18 -2.29 13.67
N SER A 259 27.32 -3.15 14.17
CA SER A 259 25.88 -2.96 14.12
C SER A 259 25.44 -1.82 15.05
N PRO A 260 24.68 -0.84 14.56
CA PRO A 260 24.19 0.28 15.40
C PRO A 260 23.22 -0.19 16.50
N TYR A 261 22.67 -1.38 16.38
CA TYR A 261 21.62 -1.91 17.28
C TYR A 261 22.09 -3.08 18.12
N SER A 262 23.35 -3.51 17.99
CA SER A 262 23.87 -4.66 18.72
C SER A 262 23.77 -4.53 20.23
N THR A 263 23.75 -5.67 20.89
CA THR A 263 23.80 -5.77 22.36
C THR A 263 25.06 -5.10 22.92
N VAL A 264 26.18 -5.19 22.17
CA VAL A 264 27.45 -4.56 22.54
C VAL A 264 27.36 -3.04 22.50
N ARG A 265 26.83 -2.48 21.42
CA ARG A 265 26.77 -1.03 21.24
C ARG A 265 25.70 -0.35 22.08
N LEU A 266 24.54 -0.99 22.23
CA LEU A 266 23.44 -0.46 23.07
C LEU A 266 23.63 -0.77 24.55
N GLY A 267 24.52 -1.69 24.92
CA GLY A 267 24.74 -2.11 26.30
C GLY A 267 23.52 -2.81 26.93
N ARG A 268 22.56 -3.25 26.11
CA ARG A 268 21.32 -3.91 26.59
C ARG A 268 20.74 -4.84 25.56
N ARG A 269 20.01 -5.83 26.06
CA ARG A 269 19.21 -6.74 25.22
C ARG A 269 17.80 -6.20 25.03
N LYS A 270 17.31 -6.21 23.80
CA LYS A 270 15.91 -5.97 23.40
C LYS A 270 15.42 -7.23 22.70
N VAL A 271 14.54 -7.96 23.39
CA VAL A 271 14.14 -9.31 22.97
C VAL A 271 12.78 -9.29 22.29
N ALA A 272 12.68 -9.80 21.07
CA ALA A 272 11.44 -10.19 20.42
C ALA A 272 11.21 -11.69 20.60
N LYS A 273 9.96 -12.09 20.84
CA LYS A 273 9.56 -13.49 20.98
C LYS A 273 8.52 -13.85 19.95
N TYR A 274 8.72 -14.97 19.27
CA TYR A 274 7.79 -15.53 18.28
C TYR A 274 7.48 -16.96 18.66
N THR A 275 6.21 -17.26 18.92
CA THR A 275 5.76 -18.60 19.32
C THR A 275 5.06 -19.29 18.14
N TYR A 276 5.39 -20.56 17.93
CA TYR A 276 4.85 -21.42 16.88
C TYR A 276 4.29 -22.69 17.53
N ASN A 277 3.03 -23.00 17.23
CA ASN A 277 2.37 -24.22 17.68
C ASN A 277 2.77 -25.40 16.75
N ASP A 278 4.04 -25.78 16.77
CA ASP A 278 4.63 -26.84 15.94
C ASP A 278 5.87 -27.41 16.64
N SER A 279 6.32 -28.58 16.23
CA SER A 279 7.59 -29.15 16.66
C SER A 279 8.74 -28.71 15.76
N ALA A 280 9.89 -28.46 16.33
CA ALA A 280 11.11 -28.14 15.57
C ALA A 280 12.34 -28.79 16.18
N THR A 281 13.32 -29.12 15.31
CA THR A 281 14.67 -29.41 15.77
C THR A 281 15.35 -28.10 16.23
N GLN A 282 16.35 -28.22 17.10
CA GLN A 282 17.12 -27.04 17.55
C GLN A 282 17.68 -26.24 16.35
N ALA A 283 18.23 -26.93 15.34
CA ALA A 283 18.75 -26.28 14.15
C ALA A 283 17.68 -25.49 13.35
N LYS A 284 16.43 -26.01 13.26
CA LYS A 284 15.29 -25.30 12.63
C LYS A 284 14.94 -24.05 13.43
N ALA A 285 14.88 -24.17 14.75
CA ALA A 285 14.54 -23.05 15.63
C ALA A 285 15.60 -21.94 15.59
N ASP A 286 16.90 -22.29 15.64
CA ASP A 286 18.02 -21.34 15.54
C ASP A 286 18.05 -20.63 14.18
N ALA A 287 17.86 -21.38 13.08
CA ALA A 287 17.78 -20.81 11.74
C ALA A 287 16.60 -19.81 11.62
N LYS A 288 15.46 -20.14 12.22
CA LYS A 288 14.28 -19.23 12.22
C LYS A 288 14.54 -18.00 13.07
N ALA A 289 15.17 -18.12 14.22
CA ALA A 289 15.55 -16.98 15.05
C ALA A 289 16.51 -16.05 14.29
N ALA A 290 17.49 -16.59 13.57
CA ALA A 290 18.42 -15.80 12.77
C ALA A 290 17.74 -15.08 11.60
N GLU A 291 16.82 -15.73 10.89
CA GLU A 291 15.98 -15.11 9.85
C GLU A 291 15.17 -13.94 10.39
N LEU A 292 14.48 -14.16 11.52
CA LEU A 292 13.66 -13.15 12.16
C LEU A 292 14.50 -11.97 12.69
N LEU A 293 15.69 -12.24 13.25
CA LEU A 293 16.60 -11.20 13.69
C LEU A 293 17.05 -10.32 12.51
N LYS A 294 17.38 -10.93 11.38
CA LYS A 294 17.72 -10.21 10.15
C LYS A 294 16.56 -9.31 9.68
N THR A 295 15.32 -9.80 9.77
CA THR A 295 14.13 -9.03 9.43
C THR A 295 13.90 -7.87 10.41
N GLN A 296 14.07 -8.09 11.71
CA GLN A 296 13.92 -7.06 12.76
C GLN A 296 15.01 -5.99 12.70
N GLN A 297 16.20 -6.34 12.22
CA GLN A 297 17.34 -5.43 12.07
C GLN A 297 17.34 -4.65 10.76
N SER A 298 16.46 -4.98 9.83
CA SER A 298 16.26 -4.14 8.66
C SER A 298 15.68 -2.81 9.12
N THR A 299 16.57 -1.86 9.42
CA THR A 299 16.17 -0.53 9.90
C THR A 299 15.35 0.16 8.83
N ILE A 300 14.12 0.45 9.16
CA ILE A 300 13.25 1.20 8.26
C ILE A 300 13.68 2.67 8.35
N ARG A 301 14.50 3.10 7.41
CA ARG A 301 14.75 4.51 7.17
C ARG A 301 13.55 5.06 6.42
N ARG A 302 12.82 5.98 7.04
CA ARG A 302 11.68 6.66 6.45
C ARG A 302 12.11 8.06 6.05
N VAL A 303 11.77 8.44 4.83
CA VAL A 303 11.97 9.79 4.31
C VAL A 303 10.64 10.30 3.81
N LYS A 304 10.16 11.41 4.36
CA LYS A 304 8.98 12.12 3.85
C LYS A 304 9.46 13.30 3.03
N LEU A 305 9.03 13.36 1.79
CA LEU A 305 9.33 14.48 0.90
C LEU A 305 8.07 14.90 0.13
N SER A 306 7.98 16.19 -0.15
CA SER A 306 6.93 16.75 -0.99
C SER A 306 7.49 17.05 -2.38
N HIS A 307 6.74 16.66 -3.40
CA HIS A 307 7.15 16.80 -4.79
C HIS A 307 5.95 17.14 -5.69
N VAL A 308 6.20 17.65 -6.88
CA VAL A 308 5.18 17.77 -7.92
C VAL A 308 4.84 16.38 -8.47
N HIS A 309 3.75 16.26 -9.21
CA HIS A 309 3.38 14.98 -9.79
C HIS A 309 4.54 14.31 -10.53
N CYS A 310 4.68 13.02 -10.33
CA CYS A 310 5.59 12.13 -11.06
C CYS A 310 4.92 10.76 -11.27
N PRO A 311 5.42 9.93 -12.20
CA PRO A 311 4.80 8.64 -12.51
C PRO A 311 4.82 7.61 -11.37
N ALA A 312 5.58 7.86 -10.31
CA ALA A 312 5.70 6.91 -9.19
C ALA A 312 4.42 6.85 -8.34
N ARG A 313 3.95 5.66 -8.04
CA ARG A 313 2.83 5.38 -7.15
C ARG A 313 3.27 4.58 -5.92
N VAL A 314 2.36 4.47 -4.95
CA VAL A 314 2.55 3.59 -3.79
C VAL A 314 2.84 2.15 -4.26
N GLY A 315 3.85 1.56 -3.65
CA GLY A 315 4.39 0.25 -4.03
C GLY A 315 5.57 0.32 -4.99
N ASP A 316 5.78 1.41 -5.73
CA ASP A 316 6.88 1.55 -6.66
C ASP A 316 8.21 1.79 -5.96
N VAL A 317 9.29 1.45 -6.67
CA VAL A 317 10.66 1.75 -6.27
C VAL A 317 11.10 3.05 -6.91
N VAL A 318 11.68 3.93 -6.09
CA VAL A 318 12.25 5.22 -6.53
C VAL A 318 13.68 5.37 -6.02
N GLN A 319 14.46 6.17 -6.73
CA GLN A 319 15.79 6.57 -6.28
C GLN A 319 15.75 8.00 -5.75
N VAL A 320 16.43 8.26 -4.65
CA VAL A 320 16.68 9.62 -4.14
C VAL A 320 18.17 9.89 -4.22
N LYS A 321 18.54 11.03 -4.80
CA LYS A 321 19.90 11.55 -4.90
C LYS A 321 19.91 12.97 -4.35
N TRP A 322 20.01 13.08 -3.05
CA TRP A 322 20.06 14.36 -2.34
C TRP A 322 21.27 14.44 -1.41
N PRO A 323 22.48 14.57 -1.99
CA PRO A 323 23.73 14.52 -1.24
C PRO A 323 23.89 15.65 -0.21
N SER A 324 23.39 16.87 -0.48
CA SER A 324 23.49 17.98 0.48
C SER A 324 22.69 17.73 1.76
N ALA A 325 21.62 16.93 1.72
CA ALA A 325 20.85 16.50 2.87
C ALA A 325 21.34 15.14 3.45
N GLY A 326 22.32 14.48 2.83
CA GLY A 326 22.75 13.13 3.23
C GLY A 326 21.72 12.05 2.93
N ILE A 327 20.75 12.33 2.04
CA ILE A 327 19.68 11.41 1.67
C ILE A 327 19.96 10.88 0.27
N SER A 328 20.45 9.66 0.19
CA SER A 328 20.71 9.00 -1.09
C SER A 328 20.43 7.50 -0.95
N GLY A 329 19.85 6.90 -1.99
CA GLY A 329 19.54 5.47 -1.99
C GLY A 329 18.29 5.12 -2.79
N THR A 330 17.93 3.85 -2.70
CA THR A 330 16.72 3.28 -3.31
C THR A 330 15.67 3.08 -2.25
N TYR A 331 14.44 3.47 -2.54
CA TYR A 331 13.32 3.47 -1.59
C TYR A 331 12.07 2.88 -2.24
N VAL A 332 11.19 2.33 -1.42
CA VAL A 332 9.82 1.98 -1.80
C VAL A 332 8.88 3.09 -1.35
N VAL A 333 7.99 3.53 -2.23
CA VAL A 333 6.91 4.47 -1.88
C VAL A 333 5.87 3.72 -1.06
N ARG A 334 5.67 4.09 0.21
CA ARG A 334 4.73 3.43 1.13
C ARG A 334 3.40 4.15 1.24
N THR A 335 3.46 5.48 1.31
CA THR A 335 2.27 6.32 1.34
C THR A 335 2.42 7.51 0.41
N GLN A 336 1.32 7.97 -0.13
CA GLN A 336 1.22 9.22 -0.87
C GLN A 336 -0.01 9.98 -0.42
N THR A 337 0.16 11.25 -0.16
CA THR A 337 -0.93 12.21 0.03
C THR A 337 -0.87 13.21 -1.10
N VAL A 338 -1.85 13.17 -1.99
CA VAL A 338 -1.93 14.02 -3.20
C VAL A 338 -2.91 15.14 -2.95
N ASP A 339 -2.48 16.38 -3.13
CA ASP A 339 -3.32 17.57 -3.06
C ASP A 339 -3.97 17.83 -4.43
N ILE A 340 -5.21 17.36 -4.57
CA ILE A 340 -6.02 17.54 -5.79
C ILE A 340 -6.54 18.98 -5.82
N GLY A 341 -6.06 19.78 -6.75
CA GLY A 341 -6.37 21.21 -6.87
C GLY A 341 -5.18 22.11 -6.69
N SER A 342 -4.05 21.60 -6.20
CA SER A 342 -2.80 22.35 -6.11
C SER A 342 -2.11 22.49 -7.47
N ALA A 343 -1.36 23.59 -7.63
CA ALA A 343 -0.48 23.73 -8.77
C ALA A 343 0.58 22.62 -8.78
N GLY A 344 0.78 21.96 -9.93
CA GLY A 344 1.73 20.87 -10.08
C GLY A 344 1.32 19.56 -9.39
N CYS A 345 0.08 19.44 -8.90
CA CYS A 345 -0.41 18.24 -8.22
C CYS A 345 0.52 17.81 -7.08
N LEU A 346 0.67 18.70 -6.08
CA LEU A 346 1.62 18.50 -4.99
C LEU A 346 1.33 17.20 -4.25
N THR A 347 2.35 16.37 -4.12
CA THR A 347 2.26 15.06 -3.49
C THR A 347 3.28 14.96 -2.36
N GLN A 348 2.84 14.52 -1.18
CA GLN A 348 3.73 14.13 -0.11
C GLN A 348 3.86 12.61 -0.10
N SER A 349 5.10 12.12 -0.26
CA SER A 349 5.40 10.69 -0.26
C SER A 349 6.20 10.30 0.98
N GLU A 350 5.81 9.20 1.64
CA GLU A 350 6.67 8.50 2.58
C GLU A 350 7.41 7.38 1.84
N LEU A 351 8.71 7.48 1.87
CA LEU A 351 9.64 6.55 1.25
C LEU A 351 10.30 5.70 2.32
N ARG A 352 10.37 4.39 2.14
CA ARG A 352 11.06 3.47 3.06
C ARG A 352 12.22 2.80 2.35
N ALA A 353 13.42 2.92 2.92
CA ALA A 353 14.59 2.14 2.54
C ALA A 353 14.75 0.97 3.52
N PHE A 354 15.12 -0.17 2.97
CA PHE A 354 15.64 -1.29 3.74
C PHE A 354 17.16 -1.22 3.65
N GLU A 355 17.84 -0.78 4.71
CA GLU A 355 19.29 -0.86 4.75
C GLU A 355 19.69 -2.33 4.83
N ARG A 356 20.10 -2.92 3.71
CA ARG A 356 20.81 -4.20 3.75
C ARG A 356 22.16 -3.98 4.40
N ARG A 357 22.45 -4.79 5.39
CA ARG A 357 23.82 -5.02 5.81
C ARG A 357 24.54 -5.62 4.60
N THR A 358 25.46 -4.87 3.99
CA THR A 358 26.40 -5.44 3.05
C THR A 358 27.25 -6.42 3.83
N ASP A 359 27.02 -7.73 3.61
CA ASP A 359 27.93 -8.76 4.08
C ASP A 359 29.30 -8.41 3.48
N GLY A 360 30.25 -7.96 4.35
CA GLY A 360 31.62 -7.64 4.02
C GLY A 360 32.43 -8.92 3.75
#